data_8aa4937a04045c53774bd23e038b5a8c
#
_entry.id   8aa4937a04045c53774bd23e038b5a8c
#
_cell.length_a   1.000
_cell.length_b   1.000
_cell.length_c   1.000
_cell.angle_alpha   90.00
_cell.angle_beta   90.00
_cell.angle_gamma   90.00
#
_symmetry.space_group_name_H-M   'P 1'
#
loop_
_entity.id
_entity.type
_entity.pdbx_description
1 polymer ?
#
loop_
_entity_poly.entity_id
_entity_poly.type
_entity_poly.pdbx_seq_one_letter_code
_entity_poly.pdbx_strand_id
1 'polypeptide(L)'
;MSLFFKKRPQYRIAVLGAGKVAHHLAPALEKAGHQVVAVYSRRPGQAERITSHLYEADAIHHTDFRTIQAEVFIIAVSDDAISELAEKVKLPDDILLVHTSGGRSMQVLQNAATSNIGVLYPLQTFSLDKNVDFRNVPMLVEANNETALKQVIQLAES
;
A
#
# COMPACT_ATOMS: atom_id res chain seq x y z
N MET A 1 -31.82 -3.94 -24.36
CA MET A 1 -31.36 -3.88 -22.95
C MET A 1 -29.85 -4.00 -22.93
N SER A 2 -29.17 -3.03 -22.38
CA SER A 2 -27.68 -3.03 -22.29
C SER A 2 -27.25 -3.36 -20.88
N LEU A 3 -26.33 -4.30 -20.72
CA LEU A 3 -25.69 -4.66 -19.45
C LEU A 3 -24.44 -3.78 -19.27
N PHE A 4 -24.42 -2.96 -18.24
CA PHE A 4 -23.25 -2.17 -17.88
C PHE A 4 -22.62 -2.77 -16.63
N PHE A 5 -21.41 -3.31 -16.77
CA PHE A 5 -20.59 -3.66 -15.64
C PHE A 5 -19.79 -2.43 -15.19
N LYS A 6 -20.02 -1.97 -13.97
CA LYS A 6 -19.21 -0.91 -13.40
C LYS A 6 -17.78 -1.47 -13.21
N LYS A 7 -16.85 -1.03 -14.05
CA LYS A 7 -15.44 -1.41 -13.93
C LYS A 7 -14.92 -0.90 -12.59
N ARG A 8 -14.42 -1.80 -11.76
CA ARG A 8 -13.74 -1.40 -10.52
C ARG A 8 -12.48 -0.61 -10.86
N PRO A 9 -12.13 0.44 -10.10
CA PRO A 9 -10.90 1.16 -10.34
C PRO A 9 -9.71 0.24 -10.16
N GLN A 10 -8.75 0.35 -11.07
CA GLN A 10 -7.49 -0.39 -11.04
C GLN A 10 -6.38 0.61 -10.76
N TYR A 11 -5.68 0.43 -9.65
CA TYR A 11 -4.59 1.28 -9.24
C TYR A 11 -3.22 0.65 -9.54
N ARG A 12 -2.26 1.53 -9.83
CA ARG A 12 -0.84 1.19 -9.81
C ARG A 12 -0.32 1.50 -8.42
N ILE A 13 0.25 0.53 -7.75
CA ILE A 13 0.55 0.57 -6.32
C ILE A 13 2.03 0.30 -6.08
N ALA A 14 2.66 1.14 -5.26
CA ALA A 14 3.97 0.87 -4.68
C ALA A 14 3.81 0.50 -3.20
N VAL A 15 4.40 -0.60 -2.77
CA VAL A 15 4.40 -1.07 -1.39
C VAL A 15 5.74 -0.74 -0.75
N LEU A 16 5.73 0.10 0.27
CA LEU A 16 6.91 0.56 0.99
C LEU A 16 7.09 -0.25 2.27
N GLY A 17 7.91 -1.27 2.21
CA GLY A 17 8.14 -2.25 3.24
C GLY A 17 8.08 -3.68 2.70
N ALA A 18 8.75 -4.59 3.37
CA ALA A 18 8.83 -6.00 2.97
C ALA A 18 8.69 -6.95 4.17
N GLY A 19 7.91 -6.54 5.17
CA GLY A 19 7.58 -7.36 6.33
C GLY A 19 6.37 -8.25 6.09
N LYS A 20 5.82 -8.78 7.18
CA LYS A 20 4.70 -9.74 7.15
C LYS A 20 3.45 -9.19 6.45
N VAL A 21 3.07 -7.94 6.73
CA VAL A 21 1.91 -7.31 6.10
C VAL A 21 2.13 -7.18 4.59
N ALA A 22 3.26 -6.62 4.18
CA ALA A 22 3.59 -6.45 2.76
C ALA A 22 3.61 -7.78 2.00
N HIS A 23 4.16 -8.83 2.62
CA HIS A 23 4.25 -10.17 2.04
C HIS A 23 2.87 -10.76 1.67
N HIS A 24 1.85 -10.47 2.47
CA HIS A 24 0.48 -10.92 2.20
C HIS A 24 -0.33 -9.92 1.38
N LEU A 25 -0.16 -8.63 1.65
CA LEU A 25 -0.96 -7.57 1.03
C LEU A 25 -0.63 -7.39 -0.45
N ALA A 26 0.65 -7.39 -0.82
CA ALA A 26 1.04 -7.14 -2.20
C ALA A 26 0.45 -8.16 -3.20
N PRO A 27 0.55 -9.48 -2.97
CA PRO A 27 -0.12 -10.45 -3.84
C PRO A 27 -1.65 -10.35 -3.81
N ALA A 28 -2.24 -9.98 -2.67
CA ALA A 28 -3.68 -9.82 -2.55
C ALA A 28 -4.19 -8.64 -3.39
N LEU A 29 -3.45 -7.55 -3.45
CA LEU A 29 -3.76 -6.40 -4.30
C LEU A 29 -3.74 -6.78 -5.80
N GLU A 30 -2.79 -7.61 -6.24
CA GLU A 30 -2.78 -8.11 -7.62
C GLU A 30 -3.97 -9.03 -7.90
N LYS A 31 -4.33 -9.92 -6.98
CA LYS A 31 -5.51 -10.77 -7.12
C LYS A 31 -6.81 -9.97 -7.19
N ALA A 32 -6.84 -8.81 -6.53
CA ALA A 32 -7.97 -7.87 -6.59
C ALA A 32 -8.04 -7.08 -7.90
N GLY A 33 -7.06 -7.21 -8.78
CA GLY A 33 -7.01 -6.56 -10.10
C GLY A 33 -6.20 -5.27 -10.14
N HIS A 34 -5.49 -4.90 -9.09
CA HIS A 34 -4.53 -3.80 -9.10
C HIS A 34 -3.19 -4.24 -9.68
N GLN A 35 -2.33 -3.29 -9.98
CA GLN A 35 -0.96 -3.55 -10.42
C GLN A 35 0.02 -3.10 -9.34
N VAL A 36 0.73 -4.02 -8.70
CA VAL A 36 1.85 -3.67 -7.84
C VAL A 36 3.07 -3.45 -8.72
N VAL A 37 3.59 -2.22 -8.74
CA VAL A 37 4.68 -1.82 -9.64
C VAL A 37 6.04 -1.79 -8.95
N ALA A 38 6.05 -1.64 -7.62
CA ALA A 38 7.29 -1.59 -6.85
C ALA A 38 7.07 -2.10 -5.43
N VAL A 39 8.09 -2.72 -4.86
CA VAL A 39 8.20 -3.05 -3.45
C VAL A 39 9.53 -2.51 -2.93
N TYR A 40 9.48 -1.73 -1.86
CA TYR A 40 10.65 -1.13 -1.23
C TYR A 40 11.07 -1.89 0.02
N SER A 41 12.36 -2.12 0.15
CA SER A 41 13.01 -2.49 1.41
C SER A 41 14.41 -1.91 1.49
N ARG A 42 14.78 -1.41 2.66
CA ARG A 42 16.17 -1.01 2.91
C ARG A 42 17.13 -2.20 3.03
N ARG A 43 16.60 -3.40 3.30
CA ARG A 43 17.40 -4.62 3.45
C ARG A 43 17.47 -5.37 2.13
N PRO A 44 18.70 -5.72 1.66
CA PRO A 44 18.86 -6.53 0.45
C PRO A 44 18.10 -7.86 0.54
N GLY A 45 17.50 -8.28 -0.56
CA GLY A 45 16.81 -9.56 -0.70
C GLY A 45 15.37 -9.60 -0.17
N GLN A 46 14.95 -8.69 0.68
CA GLN A 46 13.60 -8.75 1.26
C GLN A 46 12.52 -8.28 0.28
N ALA A 47 12.75 -7.19 -0.45
CA ALA A 47 11.84 -6.74 -1.49
C ALA A 47 11.74 -7.78 -2.61
N GLU A 48 12.86 -8.37 -3.01
CA GLU A 48 12.96 -9.40 -4.05
C GLU A 48 12.15 -10.66 -3.70
N ARG A 49 12.08 -11.06 -2.43
CA ARG A 49 11.23 -12.18 -1.99
C ARG A 49 9.76 -11.93 -2.29
N ILE A 50 9.30 -10.68 -2.16
CA ILE A 50 7.92 -10.32 -2.46
C ILE A 50 7.74 -10.20 -3.97
N THR A 51 8.61 -9.46 -4.67
CA THR A 51 8.47 -9.22 -6.11
C THR A 51 8.56 -10.50 -6.93
N SER A 52 9.26 -11.53 -6.46
CA SER A 52 9.30 -12.85 -7.11
C SER A 52 7.93 -13.55 -7.19
N HIS A 53 6.98 -13.14 -6.36
CA HIS A 53 5.60 -13.65 -6.35
C HIS A 53 4.60 -12.71 -7.05
N LEU A 54 5.07 -11.58 -7.58
CA LEU A 54 4.28 -10.58 -8.27
C LEU A 54 4.53 -10.63 -9.78
N TYR A 55 3.62 -10.04 -10.54
CA TYR A 55 3.66 -10.14 -12.00
C TYR A 55 4.79 -9.30 -12.63
N GLU A 56 4.86 -8.02 -12.28
CA GLU A 56 5.82 -7.06 -12.88
C GLU A 56 6.31 -5.99 -11.90
N ALA A 57 6.56 -6.34 -10.65
CA ALA A 57 7.01 -5.38 -9.66
C ALA A 57 8.54 -5.32 -9.58
N ASP A 58 9.06 -4.10 -9.46
CA ASP A 58 10.48 -3.87 -9.20
C ASP A 58 10.79 -3.85 -7.71
N ALA A 59 11.92 -4.45 -7.33
CA ALA A 59 12.47 -4.31 -5.99
C ALA A 59 13.27 -3.01 -5.90
N ILE A 60 12.93 -2.14 -4.96
CA ILE A 60 13.51 -0.80 -4.79
C ILE A 60 14.22 -0.71 -3.44
N HIS A 61 15.42 -0.14 -3.43
CA HIS A 61 16.24 0.01 -2.22
C HIS A 61 16.62 1.45 -1.88
N HIS A 62 16.05 2.43 -2.58
CA HIS A 62 16.19 3.86 -2.33
C HIS A 62 14.84 4.49 -2.01
N THR A 63 14.84 5.72 -1.52
CA THR A 63 13.63 6.44 -1.08
C THR A 63 13.16 7.52 -2.06
N ASP A 64 13.71 7.56 -3.25
CA ASP A 64 13.26 8.46 -4.31
C ASP A 64 12.33 7.74 -5.29
N PHE A 65 11.03 7.96 -5.13
CA PHE A 65 9.97 7.34 -5.94
C PHE A 65 9.37 8.27 -6.99
N ARG A 66 9.95 9.45 -7.22
CA ARG A 66 9.38 10.46 -8.12
C ARG A 66 9.20 9.98 -9.56
N THR A 67 10.00 8.99 -9.99
CA THR A 67 9.91 8.38 -11.32
C THR A 67 9.05 7.12 -11.36
N ILE A 68 8.58 6.64 -10.23
CA ILE A 68 7.70 5.47 -10.15
C ILE A 68 6.28 5.88 -10.50
N GLN A 69 5.74 5.29 -11.54
CA GLN A 69 4.38 5.55 -12.00
C GLN A 69 3.38 4.74 -11.17
N ALA A 70 3.04 5.26 -10.00
CA ALA A 70 2.03 4.71 -9.11
C ALA A 70 1.11 5.83 -8.60
N GLU A 71 -0.14 5.50 -8.38
CA GLU A 71 -1.15 6.42 -7.83
C GLU A 71 -1.30 6.25 -6.31
N VAL A 72 -0.93 5.09 -5.80
CA VAL A 72 -1.06 4.73 -4.38
C VAL A 72 0.27 4.21 -3.85
N PHE A 73 0.69 4.75 -2.72
CA PHE A 73 1.86 4.30 -1.96
C PHE A 73 1.41 3.79 -0.61
N ILE A 74 1.73 2.54 -0.28
CA ILE A 74 1.32 1.88 0.97
C ILE A 74 2.54 1.64 1.83
N ILE A 75 2.64 2.32 2.96
CA ILE A 75 3.69 2.10 3.96
C ILE A 75 3.31 0.90 4.83
N ALA A 76 4.04 -0.19 4.69
CA ALA A 76 3.85 -1.44 5.42
C ALA A 76 5.15 -1.85 6.13
N VAL A 77 5.64 -0.97 6.98
CA VAL A 77 6.80 -1.16 7.86
C VAL A 77 6.36 -1.27 9.32
N SER A 78 7.30 -1.54 10.22
CA SER A 78 7.00 -1.51 11.67
C SER A 78 6.50 -0.13 12.10
N ASP A 79 5.64 -0.08 13.10
CA ASP A 79 4.99 1.15 13.59
C ASP A 79 5.98 2.28 13.88
N ASP A 80 7.15 1.95 14.45
CA ASP A 80 8.18 2.93 14.80
C ASP A 80 8.92 3.50 13.58
N ALA A 81 8.86 2.82 12.44
CA ALA A 81 9.53 3.25 11.21
C ALA A 81 8.64 4.07 10.27
N ILE A 82 7.33 4.16 10.51
CA ILE A 82 6.37 4.81 9.59
C ILE A 82 6.69 6.29 9.43
N SER A 83 6.82 7.02 10.52
CA SER A 83 7.05 8.48 10.50
C SER A 83 8.36 8.83 9.79
N GLU A 84 9.44 8.14 10.15
CA GLU A 84 10.75 8.35 9.55
C GLU A 84 10.73 8.08 8.04
N LEU A 85 10.10 6.99 7.61
CA LEU A 85 9.99 6.67 6.18
C LEU A 85 9.14 7.71 5.44
N ALA A 86 8.01 8.11 6.02
CA ALA A 86 7.13 9.12 5.42
C ALA A 86 7.84 10.47 5.19
N GLU A 87 8.75 10.85 6.07
CA GLU A 87 9.55 12.08 5.93
C GLU A 87 10.68 11.96 4.91
N LYS A 88 11.23 10.75 4.74
CA LYS A 88 12.36 10.50 3.84
C LYS A 88 11.97 10.29 2.38
N VAL A 89 10.78 9.74 2.13
CA VAL A 89 10.38 9.39 0.77
C VAL A 89 10.13 10.63 -0.07
N LYS A 90 10.68 10.62 -1.29
CA LYS A 90 10.34 11.57 -2.33
C LYS A 90 9.30 10.93 -3.24
N LEU A 91 8.13 11.53 -3.29
CA LEU A 91 6.95 10.98 -3.95
C LEU A 91 6.59 11.74 -5.22
N PRO A 92 5.95 11.10 -6.21
CA PRO A 92 5.30 11.81 -7.31
C PRO A 92 4.19 12.73 -6.78
N ASP A 93 3.79 13.69 -7.61
CA ASP A 93 2.65 14.55 -7.30
C ASP A 93 1.32 13.78 -7.35
N ASP A 94 0.31 14.30 -6.64
CA ASP A 94 -1.09 13.86 -6.68
C ASP A 94 -1.31 12.36 -6.37
N ILE A 95 -0.49 11.79 -5.50
CA ILE A 95 -0.63 10.39 -5.06
C ILE A 95 -1.35 10.29 -3.72
N LEU A 96 -1.90 9.12 -3.45
CA LEU A 96 -2.39 8.73 -2.14
C LEU A 96 -1.30 8.00 -1.36
N LEU A 97 -1.01 8.45 -0.14
CA LEU A 97 -0.11 7.76 0.79
C LEU A 97 -0.90 7.23 1.97
N VAL A 98 -0.83 5.93 2.22
CA VAL A 98 -1.46 5.30 3.38
C VAL A 98 -0.45 4.47 4.17
N HIS A 99 -0.74 4.23 5.44
CA HIS A 99 -0.04 3.22 6.23
C HIS A 99 -1.00 2.10 6.66
N THR A 100 -0.44 0.98 7.10
CA THR A 100 -1.18 -0.23 7.44
C THR A 100 -1.19 -0.53 8.94
N SER A 101 -0.88 0.44 9.80
CA SER A 101 -0.84 0.25 11.25
C SER A 101 -2.19 0.57 11.88
N GLY A 102 -2.67 -0.31 12.76
CA GLY A 102 -3.82 -0.03 13.63
C GLY A 102 -3.44 0.72 14.90
N GLY A 103 -2.15 0.77 15.25
CA GLY A 103 -1.65 1.42 16.46
C GLY A 103 -1.15 2.85 16.26
N ARG A 104 -1.11 3.35 15.02
CA ARG A 104 -0.63 4.70 14.69
C ARG A 104 -1.73 5.53 14.05
N SER A 105 -1.80 6.79 14.47
CA SER A 105 -2.68 7.78 13.85
C SER A 105 -2.24 8.08 12.41
N MET A 106 -3.19 8.46 11.55
CA MET A 106 -2.93 9.00 10.23
C MET A 106 -1.97 10.20 10.26
N GLN A 107 -1.95 10.96 11.34
CA GLN A 107 -1.10 12.15 11.50
C GLN A 107 0.40 11.87 11.44
N VAL A 108 0.85 10.62 11.59
CA VAL A 108 2.26 10.26 11.37
C VAL A 108 2.71 10.48 9.92
N LEU A 109 1.77 10.63 8.98
CA LEU A 109 2.02 10.92 7.56
C LEU A 109 1.96 12.41 7.23
N GLN A 110 1.64 13.29 8.16
CA GLN A 110 1.40 14.72 7.90
C GLN A 110 2.58 15.48 7.27
N ASN A 111 3.81 15.02 7.52
CA ASN A 111 5.02 15.64 6.96
C ASN A 111 5.47 15.02 5.63
N ALA A 112 4.71 14.07 5.09
CA ALA A 112 4.98 13.50 3.77
C ALA A 112 4.69 14.53 2.67
N ALA A 113 5.38 14.38 1.54
CA ALA A 113 5.25 15.28 0.39
C ALA A 113 3.98 15.01 -0.45
N THR A 114 2.84 14.85 0.19
CA THR A 114 1.52 14.68 -0.46
C THR A 114 0.41 15.26 0.41
N SER A 115 -0.64 15.73 -0.24
CA SER A 115 -1.85 16.23 0.43
C SER A 115 -2.90 15.16 0.71
N ASN A 116 -2.76 13.97 0.13
CA ASN A 116 -3.71 12.86 0.29
C ASN A 116 -3.08 11.76 1.14
N ILE A 117 -3.52 11.66 2.37
CA ILE A 117 -3.03 10.68 3.34
C ILE A 117 -4.17 9.88 3.96
N GLY A 118 -3.88 8.66 4.40
CA GLY A 118 -4.88 7.81 5.02
C GLY A 118 -4.31 6.59 5.72
N VAL A 119 -5.22 5.76 6.19
CA VAL A 119 -4.94 4.46 6.82
C VAL A 119 -5.72 3.39 6.08
N LEU A 120 -5.05 2.29 5.79
CA LEU A 120 -5.62 1.06 5.25
C LEU A 120 -5.16 -0.09 6.17
N TYR A 121 -5.90 -0.34 7.24
CA TYR A 121 -5.49 -1.29 8.27
C TYR A 121 -6.26 -2.62 8.16
N PRO A 122 -5.60 -3.70 7.76
CA PRO A 122 -6.17 -5.03 7.83
C PRO A 122 -6.18 -5.51 9.30
N LEU A 123 -7.38 -5.74 9.84
CA LEU A 123 -7.56 -6.22 11.22
C LEU A 123 -7.29 -7.74 11.27
N GLN A 124 -6.02 -8.11 11.22
CA GLN A 124 -5.56 -9.48 11.17
C GLN A 124 -4.14 -9.59 11.72
N THR A 125 -3.84 -10.69 12.38
CA THR A 125 -2.47 -11.07 12.72
C THR A 125 -1.84 -11.80 11.52
N PHE A 126 -0.69 -11.32 11.08
CA PHE A 126 0.04 -11.90 9.94
C PHE A 126 1.23 -12.72 10.39
N SER A 127 1.40 -13.86 9.74
CA SER A 127 2.57 -14.74 9.89
C SER A 127 3.00 -15.22 8.50
N LEU A 128 4.29 -15.42 8.28
CA LEU A 128 4.82 -15.78 6.95
C LEU A 128 4.45 -17.21 6.53
N ASP A 129 4.13 -18.08 7.49
CA ASP A 129 3.82 -19.50 7.30
C ASP A 129 2.33 -19.81 7.17
N LYS A 130 1.46 -18.80 7.27
CA LYS A 130 0.00 -18.94 7.12
C LYS A 130 -0.53 -18.09 5.99
N ASN A 131 -1.35 -18.68 5.14
CA ASN A 131 -2.07 -17.95 4.10
C ASN A 131 -3.19 -17.11 4.72
N VAL A 132 -3.41 -15.92 4.15
CA VAL A 132 -4.48 -15.01 4.54
C VAL A 132 -5.42 -14.81 3.36
N ASP A 133 -6.70 -15.04 3.58
CA ASP A 133 -7.75 -14.68 2.62
C ASP A 133 -8.32 -13.32 2.98
N PHE A 134 -7.90 -12.29 2.26
CA PHE A 134 -8.29 -10.90 2.51
C PHE A 134 -9.80 -10.66 2.35
N ARG A 135 -10.53 -11.50 1.65
CA ARG A 135 -12.00 -11.41 1.56
C ARG A 135 -12.68 -11.53 2.92
N ASN A 136 -12.01 -12.17 3.87
CA ASN A 136 -12.50 -12.39 5.23
C ASN A 136 -11.81 -11.49 6.27
N VAL A 137 -10.94 -10.58 5.85
CA VAL A 137 -10.23 -9.65 6.74
C VAL A 137 -10.98 -8.32 6.79
N PRO A 138 -11.46 -7.88 7.96
CA PRO A 138 -12.01 -6.54 8.09
C PRO A 138 -10.92 -5.50 7.81
N MET A 139 -11.26 -4.51 7.00
CA MET A 139 -10.39 -3.38 6.68
C MET A 139 -10.89 -2.13 7.37
N LEU A 140 -10.06 -1.53 8.21
CA LEU A 140 -10.33 -0.23 8.83
C LEU A 140 -9.66 0.86 7.99
N VAL A 141 -10.41 1.91 7.67
CA VAL A 141 -9.96 2.96 6.76
C VAL A 141 -10.16 4.34 7.37
N GLU A 142 -9.19 5.23 7.13
CA GLU A 142 -9.25 6.66 7.42
C GLU A 142 -8.62 7.43 6.26
N ALA A 143 -9.02 8.67 6.07
CA ALA A 143 -8.36 9.59 5.15
C ALA A 143 -8.60 11.04 5.58
N ASN A 144 -7.72 11.94 5.11
CA ASN A 144 -7.75 13.35 5.48
C ASN A 144 -8.66 14.23 4.61
N ASN A 145 -9.21 13.68 3.53
CA ASN A 145 -10.16 14.38 2.65
C ASN A 145 -11.04 13.37 1.89
N GLU A 146 -12.09 13.89 1.23
CA GLU A 146 -13.07 13.04 0.53
C GLU A 146 -12.48 12.26 -0.64
N THR A 147 -11.57 12.87 -1.41
CA THR A 147 -10.89 12.20 -2.54
C THR A 147 -10.06 11.03 -2.06
N ALA A 148 -9.24 11.25 -1.05
CA ALA A 148 -8.42 10.19 -0.44
C ALA A 148 -9.30 9.09 0.19
N LEU A 149 -10.37 9.46 0.90
CA LEU A 149 -11.28 8.50 1.52
C LEU A 149 -11.94 7.58 0.48
N LYS A 150 -12.39 8.15 -0.64
CA LYS A 150 -12.97 7.36 -1.73
C LYS A 150 -11.99 6.34 -2.28
N GLN A 151 -10.73 6.74 -2.48
CA GLN A 151 -9.69 5.83 -2.98
C GLN A 151 -9.35 4.72 -1.97
N VAL A 152 -9.23 5.06 -0.67
CA VAL A 152 -8.95 4.06 0.38
C VAL A 152 -10.09 3.06 0.50
N ILE A 153 -11.34 3.51 0.45
CA ILE A 153 -12.52 2.63 0.45
C ILE A 153 -12.50 1.69 -0.76
N GLN A 154 -12.20 2.20 -1.95
CA GLN A 154 -12.12 1.40 -3.16
C GLN A 154 -11.04 0.31 -3.07
N LEU A 155 -9.91 0.61 -2.44
CA LEU A 155 -8.87 -0.39 -2.15
C LEU A 155 -9.34 -1.44 -1.14
N ALA A 156 -10.01 -1.01 -0.08
CA ALA A 156 -10.50 -1.90 0.97
C ALA A 156 -11.60 -2.86 0.49
N GLU A 157 -12.42 -2.42 -0.47
CA GLU A 157 -13.53 -3.19 -1.05
C GLU A 157 -13.13 -4.04 -2.26
N SER A 158 -11.91 -3.92 -2.74
CA SER A 158 -11.41 -4.71 -3.88
C SER A 158 -11.04 -6.12 -3.46
#